data_7a07148046efbcc0647c68ee95dbff04
#
_entry.id   7a07148046efbcc0647c68ee95dbff04
#
_cell.length_a   1.000
_cell.length_b   1.000
_cell.length_c   1.000
_cell.angle_alpha   90.00
_cell.angle_beta   90.00
_cell.angle_gamma   90.00
#
_symmetry.space_group_name_H-M   'P 1'
#
loop_
_entity.id
_entity.type
_entity.pdbx_description
1 polymer ?
#
loop_
_entity_poly.entity_id
_entity_poly.type
_entity_poly.pdbx_seq_one_letter_code
_entity_poly.pdbx_strand_id
1 'polypeptide(L)'
;IEAGARAGLVGVDEATVTYLEGRPYTPKNDQFERARDFWLQMVTDPDAEFDKEYDLDISALRPQVTWGTSPEMVASVDDAIPDPADAPDQTRERDWARALEYMDLSPGTQINTIELDKVFIGACTNGRIEDLRAAAKIASGRKVAQNIKQALVVPGSGLVKVQAEAEGLDRIFTEAGFELREPGCSM
;
A
#
# COMPACT_ATOMS: atom_id res chain seq x y z
N ILE A 1 -3.12 10.93 4.75
CA ILE A 1 -4.33 10.52 5.51
C ILE A 1 -3.91 9.65 6.69
N GLU A 2 -3.17 8.58 6.47
CA GLU A 2 -2.75 7.64 7.53
C GLU A 2 -1.90 8.30 8.61
N ALA A 3 -1.12 9.30 8.28
CA ALA A 3 -0.36 10.11 9.25
C ALA A 3 -1.23 11.12 10.02
N GLY A 4 -2.52 11.21 9.76
CA GLY A 4 -3.43 12.18 10.38
C GLY A 4 -3.19 13.63 9.96
N ALA A 5 -2.39 13.88 8.94
CA ALA A 5 -2.10 15.21 8.44
C ALA A 5 -3.26 15.77 7.59
N ARG A 6 -3.47 17.08 7.62
CA ARG A 6 -4.48 17.77 6.81
C ARG A 6 -4.09 17.83 5.34
N ALA A 7 -2.80 17.84 5.05
CA ALA A 7 -2.24 17.83 3.71
C ALA A 7 -0.85 17.16 3.74
N GLY A 8 -0.42 16.66 2.59
CA GLY A 8 0.92 16.14 2.37
C GLY A 8 1.43 16.68 1.05
N LEU A 9 2.65 17.21 1.06
CA LEU A 9 3.34 17.67 -0.12
C LEU A 9 4.65 16.90 -0.26
N VAL A 10 4.93 16.42 -1.45
CA VAL A 10 6.17 15.74 -1.78
C VAL A 10 6.92 16.57 -2.81
N GLY A 11 8.19 16.82 -2.57
CA GLY A 11 9.04 17.52 -3.53
C GLY A 11 9.07 16.79 -4.88
N VAL A 12 9.03 17.54 -5.97
CA VAL A 12 9.09 16.97 -7.32
C VAL A 12 10.54 16.70 -7.68
N ASP A 13 10.79 15.50 -8.17
CA ASP A 13 12.09 15.03 -8.66
C ASP A 13 11.99 14.38 -10.05
N GLU A 14 13.10 13.94 -10.60
CA GLU A 14 13.13 13.25 -11.90
C GLU A 14 12.35 11.91 -11.87
N ALA A 15 12.22 11.24 -10.72
CA ALA A 15 11.38 10.05 -10.62
C ALA A 15 9.92 10.39 -10.80
N THR A 16 9.46 11.52 -10.25
CA THR A 16 8.10 12.05 -10.44
C THR A 16 7.84 12.38 -11.91
N VAL A 17 8.79 13.05 -12.58
CA VAL A 17 8.68 13.39 -14.00
C VAL A 17 8.60 12.13 -14.86
N THR A 18 9.50 11.19 -14.65
CA THR A 18 9.52 9.90 -15.36
C THR A 18 8.24 9.12 -15.15
N TYR A 19 7.66 9.15 -13.95
CA TYR A 19 6.39 8.50 -13.66
C TYR A 19 5.23 9.09 -14.47
N LEU A 20 5.25 10.38 -14.75
CA LEU A 20 4.22 11.09 -15.51
C LEU A 20 4.38 10.95 -17.02
N GLU A 21 5.58 10.67 -17.51
CA GLU A 21 5.86 10.60 -18.93
C GLU A 21 5.00 9.53 -19.64
N GLY A 22 4.41 9.91 -20.77
CA GLY A 22 3.58 9.01 -21.59
C GLY A 22 2.19 8.68 -21.02
N ARG A 23 1.82 9.19 -19.85
CA ARG A 23 0.49 8.95 -19.30
C ARG A 23 -0.60 9.70 -20.07
N PRO A 24 -1.84 9.19 -20.11
CA PRO A 24 -2.90 9.70 -20.99
C PRO A 24 -3.21 11.19 -20.83
N TYR A 25 -3.13 11.71 -19.61
CA TYR A 25 -3.50 13.08 -19.26
C TYR A 25 -2.32 14.02 -19.01
N THR A 26 -1.10 13.55 -19.18
CA THR A 26 0.08 14.43 -19.12
C THR A 26 0.24 15.22 -20.42
N PRO A 27 0.82 16.42 -20.36
CA PRO A 27 1.22 17.16 -21.54
C PRO A 27 2.11 16.32 -22.46
N LYS A 28 2.17 16.64 -23.74
CA LYS A 28 2.95 15.88 -24.73
C LYS A 28 3.91 16.79 -25.49
N ASN A 29 4.99 16.21 -25.98
CA ASN A 29 6.00 16.89 -26.79
C ASN A 29 6.56 18.14 -26.05
N ASP A 30 6.69 19.27 -26.75
CA ASP A 30 7.23 20.53 -26.21
C ASP A 30 6.47 21.03 -24.96
N GLN A 31 5.19 20.66 -24.81
CA GLN A 31 4.42 21.01 -23.62
C GLN A 31 4.85 20.18 -22.42
N PHE A 32 5.27 18.93 -22.62
CA PHE A 32 5.81 18.10 -21.54
C PHE A 32 7.15 18.66 -21.03
N GLU A 33 8.05 19.06 -21.93
CA GLU A 33 9.34 19.65 -21.54
C GLU A 33 9.14 20.95 -20.73
N ARG A 34 8.23 21.81 -21.16
CA ARG A 34 7.89 23.03 -20.39
C ARG A 34 7.29 22.70 -19.03
N ALA A 35 6.43 21.71 -18.97
CA ALA A 35 5.82 21.26 -17.71
C ALA A 35 6.89 20.67 -16.79
N ARG A 36 7.79 19.82 -17.32
CA ARG A 36 8.91 19.25 -16.58
C ARG A 36 9.79 20.33 -15.95
N ASP A 37 10.22 21.33 -16.76
CA ASP A 37 11.05 22.43 -16.28
C ASP A 37 10.35 23.24 -15.18
N PHE A 38 9.04 23.42 -15.29
CA PHE A 38 8.24 24.07 -14.27
C PHE A 38 8.09 23.21 -13.01
N TRP A 39 7.80 21.92 -13.14
CA TRP A 39 7.64 21.03 -12.00
C TRP A 39 8.91 20.85 -11.18
N LEU A 40 10.06 20.74 -11.84
CA LEU A 40 11.36 20.62 -11.17
C LEU A 40 11.78 21.88 -10.38
N GLN A 41 11.11 23.01 -10.60
CA GLN A 41 11.29 24.21 -9.80
C GLN A 41 10.42 24.22 -8.53
N MET A 42 9.45 23.30 -8.42
CA MET A 42 8.56 23.19 -7.27
C MET A 42 9.21 22.39 -6.12
N VAL A 43 10.38 22.84 -5.71
CA VAL A 43 11.10 22.31 -4.55
C VAL A 43 10.98 23.29 -3.38
N THR A 44 11.18 22.78 -2.18
CA THR A 44 11.24 23.60 -0.97
C THR A 44 12.40 24.58 -1.07
N ASP A 45 12.18 25.84 -0.71
CA ASP A 45 13.23 26.85 -0.69
C ASP A 45 14.36 26.46 0.28
N PRO A 46 15.64 26.72 -0.04
CA PRO A 46 16.77 26.29 0.78
C PRO A 46 16.79 26.90 2.20
N ASP A 47 16.09 28.01 2.39
CA ASP A 47 15.97 28.75 3.63
C ASP A 47 14.58 28.59 4.29
N ALA A 48 13.81 27.62 3.88
CA ALA A 48 12.50 27.33 4.47
C ALA A 48 12.66 26.91 5.94
N GLU A 49 11.86 27.51 6.80
CA GLU A 49 11.80 27.15 8.22
C GLU A 49 10.58 26.25 8.47
N PHE A 50 10.78 25.17 9.23
CA PHE A 50 9.72 24.24 9.61
C PHE A 50 9.52 24.23 11.13
N ASP A 51 8.29 24.09 11.57
CA ASP A 51 7.97 23.96 13.01
C ASP A 51 8.60 22.70 13.61
N LYS A 52 8.71 21.63 12.82
CA LYS A 52 9.34 20.36 13.20
C LYS A 52 9.93 19.65 12.00
N GLU A 53 11.08 19.06 12.19
CA GLU A 53 11.74 18.21 11.23
C GLU A 53 11.97 16.82 11.83
N TYR A 54 11.84 15.78 11.02
CA TYR A 54 12.08 14.42 11.41
C TYR A 54 12.93 13.72 10.34
N ASP A 55 14.08 13.24 10.77
CA ASP A 55 14.90 12.32 9.95
C ASP A 55 14.57 10.88 10.34
N LEU A 56 14.16 10.09 9.36
CA LEU A 56 13.86 8.67 9.56
C LEU A 56 14.70 7.83 8.61
N ASP A 57 15.62 7.05 9.19
CA ASP A 57 16.34 6.04 8.44
C ASP A 57 15.45 4.82 8.19
N ILE A 58 15.05 4.63 6.94
CA ILE A 58 14.21 3.51 6.51
C ILE A 58 15.01 2.34 5.91
N SER A 59 16.34 2.39 5.92
CA SER A 59 17.19 1.37 5.29
C SER A 59 17.02 -0.03 5.89
N ALA A 60 16.67 -0.10 7.17
CA ALA A 60 16.41 -1.34 7.89
C ALA A 60 14.92 -1.71 8.01
N LEU A 61 14.03 -0.95 7.36
CA LEU A 61 12.59 -1.20 7.45
C LEU A 61 12.22 -2.51 6.74
N ARG A 62 11.67 -3.44 7.50
CA ARG A 62 11.11 -4.69 6.98
C ARG A 62 9.66 -4.50 6.53
N PRO A 63 9.09 -5.40 5.69
CA PRO A 63 7.67 -5.38 5.36
C PRO A 63 6.79 -5.32 6.61
N GLN A 64 5.86 -4.39 6.63
CA GLN A 64 4.99 -4.12 7.77
C GLN A 64 3.57 -4.63 7.54
N VAL A 65 2.92 -5.04 8.61
CA VAL A 65 1.53 -5.51 8.64
C VAL A 65 0.79 -4.79 9.75
N THR A 66 -0.40 -4.30 9.47
CA THR A 66 -1.32 -3.84 10.51
C THR A 66 -2.04 -5.05 11.10
N TRP A 67 -1.82 -5.31 12.40
CA TRP A 67 -2.41 -6.45 13.10
C TRP A 67 -3.68 -6.10 13.87
N GLY A 68 -4.01 -4.82 14.00
CA GLY A 68 -5.12 -4.34 14.81
C GLY A 68 -6.11 -3.47 14.02
N THR A 69 -6.81 -2.59 14.72
CA THR A 69 -7.90 -1.76 14.19
C THR A 69 -7.48 -0.32 13.89
N SER A 70 -6.20 0.03 14.09
CA SER A 70 -5.64 1.35 13.81
C SER A 70 -4.35 1.21 13.00
N PRO A 71 -4.05 2.15 12.06
CA PRO A 71 -2.80 2.13 11.28
C PRO A 71 -1.52 2.14 12.11
N GLU A 72 -1.57 2.63 13.35
CA GLU A 72 -0.42 2.60 14.27
C GLU A 72 -0.13 1.21 14.87
N MET A 73 -1.12 0.30 14.81
CA MET A 73 -0.98 -1.07 15.31
C MET A 73 -0.27 -1.94 14.27
N VAL A 74 1.02 -1.65 14.03
CA VAL A 74 1.84 -2.33 13.04
C VAL A 74 2.93 -3.17 13.69
N ALA A 75 3.34 -4.21 13.00
CA ALA A 75 4.51 -5.02 13.29
C ALA A 75 5.15 -5.50 11.99
N SER A 76 6.40 -5.92 12.03
CA SER A 76 7.01 -6.57 10.87
C SER A 76 6.37 -7.94 10.62
N VAL A 77 6.29 -8.35 9.38
CA VAL A 77 5.69 -9.64 8.99
C VAL A 77 6.33 -10.85 9.67
N ASP A 78 7.58 -10.71 10.08
CA ASP A 78 8.36 -11.76 10.76
C ASP A 78 8.27 -11.69 12.29
N ASP A 79 7.54 -10.70 12.83
CA ASP A 79 7.37 -10.52 14.27
C ASP A 79 6.15 -11.29 14.78
N ALA A 80 5.98 -11.30 16.09
CA ALA A 80 4.78 -11.82 16.73
C ALA A 80 3.78 -10.71 17.04
N ILE A 81 2.52 -11.07 17.19
CA ILE A 81 1.47 -10.20 17.72
C ILE A 81 1.90 -9.70 19.10
N PRO A 82 1.96 -8.37 19.34
CA PRO A 82 2.42 -7.82 20.60
C PRO A 82 1.47 -8.14 21.75
N ASP A 83 2.03 -8.22 22.98
CA ASP A 83 1.24 -8.37 24.18
C ASP A 83 0.71 -7.00 24.63
N PRO A 84 -0.58 -6.84 24.95
CA PRO A 84 -1.11 -5.62 25.54
C PRO A 84 -0.36 -5.17 26.80
N ALA A 85 0.19 -6.10 27.58
CA ALA A 85 0.99 -5.78 28.77
C ALA A 85 2.29 -5.01 28.45
N ASP A 86 2.79 -5.10 27.21
CA ASP A 86 3.98 -4.37 26.75
C ASP A 86 3.65 -2.97 26.22
N ALA A 87 2.39 -2.55 26.28
CA ALA A 87 1.97 -1.25 25.79
C ALA A 87 2.58 -0.11 26.63
N PRO A 88 2.90 1.05 26.03
CA PRO A 88 3.60 2.14 26.70
C PRO A 88 2.77 2.82 27.81
N ASP A 89 1.46 2.66 27.80
CA ASP A 89 0.53 3.21 28.78
C ASP A 89 -0.77 2.39 28.88
N GLN A 90 -1.54 2.61 29.96
CA GLN A 90 -2.79 1.90 30.23
C GLN A 90 -3.89 2.15 29.16
N THR A 91 -3.85 3.27 28.47
CA THR A 91 -4.83 3.55 27.40
C THR A 91 -4.54 2.66 26.22
N ARG A 92 -3.29 2.59 25.78
CA ARG A 92 -2.85 1.72 24.69
C ARG A 92 -2.98 0.25 25.05
N GLU A 93 -2.70 -0.14 26.29
CA GLU A 93 -2.95 -1.50 26.77
C GLU A 93 -4.40 -1.95 26.52
N ARG A 94 -5.36 -1.10 26.94
CA ARG A 94 -6.79 -1.36 26.70
C ARG A 94 -7.17 -1.37 25.24
N ASP A 95 -6.62 -0.46 24.44
CA ASP A 95 -6.90 -0.36 23.01
C ASP A 95 -6.34 -1.58 22.25
N TRP A 96 -5.14 -2.03 22.59
CA TRP A 96 -4.55 -3.24 22.05
C TRP A 96 -5.36 -4.49 22.43
N ALA A 97 -5.76 -4.62 23.70
CA ALA A 97 -6.58 -5.74 24.14
C ALA A 97 -7.92 -5.81 23.37
N ARG A 98 -8.59 -4.67 23.17
CA ARG A 98 -9.83 -4.60 22.36
C ARG A 98 -9.59 -4.94 20.90
N ALA A 99 -8.48 -4.46 20.33
CA ALA A 99 -8.15 -4.76 18.95
C ALA A 99 -7.89 -6.25 18.74
N LEU A 100 -7.16 -6.89 19.65
CA LEU A 100 -6.89 -8.33 19.59
C LEU A 100 -8.18 -9.16 19.75
N GLU A 101 -9.06 -8.76 20.66
CA GLU A 101 -10.38 -9.38 20.81
C GLU A 101 -11.21 -9.27 19.53
N TYR A 102 -11.25 -8.08 18.93
CA TYR A 102 -11.97 -7.85 17.67
C TYR A 102 -11.41 -8.63 16.49
N MET A 103 -10.08 -8.73 16.39
CA MET A 103 -9.38 -9.43 15.31
C MET A 103 -9.28 -10.94 15.55
N ASP A 104 -9.72 -11.44 16.70
CA ASP A 104 -9.58 -12.84 17.13
C ASP A 104 -8.11 -13.32 17.09
N LEU A 105 -7.20 -12.46 17.58
CA LEU A 105 -5.77 -12.72 17.62
C LEU A 105 -5.27 -12.89 19.05
N SER A 106 -4.30 -13.76 19.23
CA SER A 106 -3.65 -13.99 20.54
C SER A 106 -2.25 -13.38 20.58
N PRO A 107 -1.87 -12.71 21.69
CA PRO A 107 -0.50 -12.24 21.90
C PRO A 107 0.53 -13.35 21.68
N GLY A 108 1.69 -13.00 21.13
CA GLY A 108 2.77 -13.93 20.85
C GLY A 108 2.60 -14.82 19.62
N THR A 109 1.44 -14.77 18.95
CA THR A 109 1.24 -15.49 17.69
C THR A 109 2.15 -14.94 16.60
N GLN A 110 2.93 -15.78 15.93
CA GLN A 110 3.76 -15.36 14.80
C GLN A 110 2.89 -14.90 13.64
N ILE A 111 3.09 -13.67 13.17
CA ILE A 111 2.23 -13.04 12.15
C ILE A 111 2.18 -13.87 10.87
N ASN A 112 3.32 -14.40 10.43
CA ASN A 112 3.41 -15.22 9.21
C ASN A 112 2.75 -16.61 9.31
N THR A 113 2.25 -16.98 10.48
CA THR A 113 1.52 -18.26 10.71
C THR A 113 0.01 -18.08 10.82
N ILE A 114 -0.48 -16.83 10.79
CA ILE A 114 -1.91 -16.54 10.89
C ILE A 114 -2.62 -17.03 9.62
N GLU A 115 -3.64 -17.86 9.82
CA GLU A 115 -4.48 -18.33 8.73
C GLU A 115 -5.47 -17.26 8.30
N LEU A 116 -5.61 -17.08 6.99
CA LEU A 116 -6.49 -16.09 6.39
C LEU A 116 -7.67 -16.78 5.72
N ASP A 117 -8.87 -16.21 5.83
CA ASP A 117 -10.06 -16.63 5.11
C ASP A 117 -10.23 -15.93 3.76
N LYS A 118 -9.78 -14.67 3.67
CA LYS A 118 -9.95 -13.85 2.49
C LYS A 118 -8.69 -13.06 2.18
N VAL A 119 -8.44 -12.84 0.90
CA VAL A 119 -7.35 -12.01 0.39
C VAL A 119 -7.93 -10.92 -0.50
N PHE A 120 -7.50 -9.68 -0.29
CA PHE A 120 -7.86 -8.55 -1.11
C PHE A 120 -6.59 -7.82 -1.54
N ILE A 121 -6.39 -7.68 -2.85
CA ILE A 121 -5.26 -6.96 -3.44
C ILE A 121 -5.82 -5.77 -4.20
N GLY A 122 -5.28 -4.59 -3.93
CA GLY A 122 -5.64 -3.39 -4.65
C GLY A 122 -6.25 -2.31 -3.76
N ALA A 123 -7.16 -1.58 -4.27
CA ALA A 123 -7.82 -0.38 -3.82
C ALA A 123 -7.32 0.87 -4.58
N CYS A 124 -7.88 2.05 -4.27
CA CYS A 124 -7.55 3.29 -4.99
C CYS A 124 -6.08 3.72 -4.82
N THR A 125 -5.48 3.46 -3.66
CA THR A 125 -4.09 3.85 -3.36
C THR A 125 -3.09 2.77 -3.77
N ASN A 126 -3.36 1.51 -3.44
CA ASN A 126 -2.46 0.37 -3.65
C ASN A 126 -2.95 -0.57 -4.76
N GLY A 127 -3.64 -0.05 -5.76
CA GLY A 127 -4.09 -0.76 -6.93
C GLY A 127 -3.59 -0.14 -8.23
N ARG A 128 -2.42 0.50 -8.22
CA ARG A 128 -1.76 1.02 -9.41
C ARG A 128 -1.22 -0.13 -10.26
N ILE A 129 -0.86 0.16 -11.49
CA ILE A 129 -0.35 -0.88 -12.39
C ILE A 129 0.93 -1.52 -11.85
N GLU A 130 1.79 -0.76 -11.18
CA GLU A 130 3.02 -1.22 -10.56
C GLU A 130 2.73 -2.23 -9.43
N ASP A 131 1.71 -1.96 -8.63
CA ASP A 131 1.28 -2.83 -7.52
C ASP A 131 0.72 -4.15 -8.09
N LEU A 132 -0.12 -4.08 -9.12
CA LEU A 132 -0.67 -5.25 -9.78
C LEU A 132 0.42 -6.09 -10.46
N ARG A 133 1.40 -5.47 -11.09
CA ARG A 133 2.56 -6.17 -11.66
C ARG A 133 3.38 -6.89 -10.57
N ALA A 134 3.60 -6.24 -9.42
CA ALA A 134 4.32 -6.84 -8.30
C ALA A 134 3.56 -8.04 -7.73
N ALA A 135 2.26 -7.90 -7.51
CA ALA A 135 1.40 -8.98 -7.03
C ALA A 135 1.31 -10.14 -8.05
N ALA A 136 1.18 -9.84 -9.34
CA ALA A 136 1.15 -10.83 -10.41
C ALA A 136 2.44 -11.66 -10.50
N LYS A 137 3.62 -11.06 -10.24
CA LYS A 137 4.88 -11.81 -10.17
C LYS A 137 4.86 -12.89 -9.10
N ILE A 138 4.20 -12.62 -7.97
CA ILE A 138 4.06 -13.59 -6.88
C ILE A 138 3.01 -14.65 -7.23
N ALA A 139 1.90 -14.25 -7.83
CA ALA A 139 0.79 -15.13 -8.17
C ALA A 139 1.10 -16.08 -9.34
N SER A 140 1.98 -15.67 -10.25
CA SER A 140 2.30 -16.41 -11.47
C SER A 140 2.80 -17.83 -11.17
N GLY A 141 2.15 -18.82 -11.78
CA GLY A 141 2.46 -20.24 -11.60
C GLY A 141 2.08 -20.81 -10.24
N ARG A 142 1.38 -20.07 -9.42
CA ARG A 142 0.90 -20.49 -8.10
C ARG A 142 -0.63 -20.57 -8.06
N LYS A 143 -1.16 -21.09 -6.97
CA LYS A 143 -2.60 -21.13 -6.69
C LYS A 143 -2.88 -20.52 -5.34
N VAL A 144 -4.02 -19.85 -5.22
CA VAL A 144 -4.60 -19.45 -3.94
C VAL A 144 -4.75 -20.69 -3.06
N ALA A 145 -4.38 -20.59 -1.77
CA ALA A 145 -4.43 -21.71 -0.85
C ALA A 145 -5.89 -22.19 -0.63
N GLN A 146 -6.07 -23.47 -0.36
CA GLN A 146 -7.40 -24.11 -0.29
C GLN A 146 -8.26 -23.57 0.86
N ASN A 147 -7.66 -23.08 1.93
CA ASN A 147 -8.35 -22.47 3.07
C ASN A 147 -8.90 -21.09 2.75
N ILE A 148 -8.42 -20.42 1.71
CA ILE A 148 -8.90 -19.09 1.31
C ILE A 148 -10.27 -19.21 0.64
N LYS A 149 -11.29 -18.65 1.28
CA LYS A 149 -12.67 -18.66 0.80
C LYS A 149 -12.91 -17.66 -0.35
N GLN A 150 -12.13 -16.59 -0.38
CA GLN A 150 -12.26 -15.55 -1.40
C GLN A 150 -10.94 -14.82 -1.60
N ALA A 151 -10.51 -14.66 -2.84
CA ALA A 151 -9.34 -13.89 -3.21
C ALA A 151 -9.72 -12.89 -4.32
N LEU A 152 -9.58 -11.60 -4.03
CA LEU A 152 -10.00 -10.51 -4.91
C LEU A 152 -8.81 -9.66 -5.34
N VAL A 153 -8.88 -9.16 -6.58
CA VAL A 153 -7.99 -8.12 -7.11
C VAL A 153 -8.84 -6.98 -7.64
N VAL A 154 -8.59 -5.77 -7.12
CA VAL A 154 -9.33 -4.56 -7.48
C VAL A 154 -8.37 -3.50 -8.01
N PRO A 155 -8.39 -3.21 -9.33
CA PRO A 155 -7.59 -2.14 -9.91
C PRO A 155 -7.98 -0.77 -9.35
N GLY A 156 -7.02 0.13 -9.22
CA GLY A 156 -7.24 1.47 -8.65
C GLY A 156 -8.05 2.41 -9.54
N SER A 157 -8.16 2.12 -10.84
CA SER A 157 -8.97 2.89 -11.79
C SER A 157 -9.30 2.08 -13.04
N GLY A 158 -10.25 2.57 -13.85
CA GLY A 158 -10.58 1.96 -15.15
C GLY A 158 -9.38 1.94 -16.11
N LEU A 159 -8.53 2.96 -16.10
CA LEU A 159 -7.32 2.98 -16.93
C LEU A 159 -6.32 1.91 -16.50
N VAL A 160 -6.15 1.71 -15.19
CA VAL A 160 -5.29 0.64 -14.67
C VAL A 160 -5.86 -0.73 -15.03
N LYS A 161 -7.18 -0.93 -14.98
CA LYS A 161 -7.81 -2.18 -15.39
C LYS A 161 -7.52 -2.49 -16.86
N VAL A 162 -7.78 -1.54 -17.75
CA VAL A 162 -7.52 -1.69 -19.20
C VAL A 162 -6.04 -2.02 -19.45
N GLN A 163 -5.13 -1.36 -18.75
CA GLN A 163 -3.71 -1.62 -18.88
C GLN A 163 -3.35 -3.02 -18.36
N ALA A 164 -3.88 -3.42 -17.22
CA ALA A 164 -3.64 -4.74 -16.64
C ALA A 164 -4.12 -5.88 -17.57
N GLU A 165 -5.29 -5.71 -18.19
CA GLU A 165 -5.82 -6.62 -19.18
C GLU A 165 -4.94 -6.68 -20.44
N ALA A 166 -4.49 -5.53 -20.94
CA ALA A 166 -3.58 -5.46 -22.09
C ALA A 166 -2.22 -6.14 -21.83
N GLU A 167 -1.74 -6.11 -20.59
CA GLU A 167 -0.52 -6.78 -20.14
C GLU A 167 -0.74 -8.27 -19.75
N GLY A 168 -1.98 -8.75 -19.74
CA GLY A 168 -2.34 -10.12 -19.39
C GLY A 168 -2.26 -10.43 -17.89
N LEU A 169 -2.25 -9.42 -17.03
CA LEU A 169 -2.22 -9.61 -15.57
C LEU A 169 -3.53 -10.22 -15.05
N ASP A 170 -4.65 -9.91 -15.69
CA ASP A 170 -5.96 -10.50 -15.46
C ASP A 170 -5.93 -12.02 -15.54
N ARG A 171 -5.26 -12.56 -16.55
CA ARG A 171 -5.11 -14.01 -16.75
C ARG A 171 -4.25 -14.64 -15.64
N ILE A 172 -3.13 -14.00 -15.29
CA ILE A 172 -2.26 -14.48 -14.21
C ILE A 172 -3.06 -14.61 -12.90
N PHE A 173 -3.82 -13.58 -12.54
CA PHE A 173 -4.64 -13.60 -11.33
C PHE A 173 -5.75 -14.64 -11.41
N THR A 174 -6.47 -14.71 -12.52
CA THR A 174 -7.54 -15.70 -12.71
C THR A 174 -7.00 -17.13 -12.66
N GLU A 175 -5.89 -17.39 -13.33
CA GLU A 175 -5.23 -18.69 -13.28
C GLU A 175 -4.76 -19.05 -11.87
N ALA A 176 -4.34 -18.09 -11.07
CA ALA A 176 -3.98 -18.30 -9.68
C ALA A 176 -5.20 -18.53 -8.76
N GLY A 177 -6.42 -18.21 -9.22
CA GLY A 177 -7.66 -18.39 -8.46
C GLY A 177 -8.18 -17.10 -7.82
N PHE A 178 -7.70 -15.94 -8.25
CA PHE A 178 -8.25 -14.64 -7.85
C PHE A 178 -9.41 -14.24 -8.76
N GLU A 179 -10.35 -13.48 -8.20
CA GLU A 179 -11.40 -12.80 -8.94
C GLU A 179 -10.97 -11.35 -9.22
N LEU A 180 -10.80 -10.99 -10.49
CA LEU A 180 -10.59 -9.59 -10.87
C LEU A 180 -11.92 -8.84 -10.86
N ARG A 181 -11.98 -7.78 -10.10
CA ARG A 181 -13.18 -6.95 -9.93
C ARG A 181 -13.10 -5.65 -10.71
N GLU A 182 -14.24 -4.96 -10.79
CA GLU A 182 -14.28 -3.60 -11.32
C GLU A 182 -13.53 -2.63 -10.38
N PRO A 183 -12.92 -1.57 -10.94
CA PRO A 183 -12.26 -0.55 -10.15
C PRO A 183 -13.19 0.10 -9.13
N GLY A 184 -12.72 0.26 -7.91
CA GLY A 184 -13.50 0.86 -6.84
C GLY A 184 -12.70 0.99 -5.56
N CYS A 185 -13.29 1.67 -4.59
CA CYS A 185 -12.77 1.68 -3.23
C CYS A 185 -13.16 0.38 -2.53
N SER A 186 -12.27 -0.13 -1.68
CA SER A 186 -12.48 -1.36 -0.91
C SER A 186 -13.39 -1.17 0.31
N MET A 187 -13.96 0.00 0.49
CA MET A 187 -14.92 0.29 1.58
C MET A 187 -16.33 -0.14 1.21
#